data_f50196954ca0979e696aa243726171c6
#
_entry.id   f50196954ca0979e696aa243726171c6
#
_cell.length_a   1.000
_cell.length_b   1.000
_cell.length_c   1.000
_cell.angle_alpha   90.00
_cell.angle_beta   90.00
_cell.angle_gamma   90.00
#
_symmetry.space_group_name_H-M   'P 1'
#
loop_
_entity.id
_entity.type
_entity.pdbx_description
1 polymer ?
#
loop_
_entity_poly.entity_id
_entity_poly.type
_entity_poly.pdbx_seq_one_letter_code
_entity_poly.pdbx_strand_id
1 'polypeptide(L)'
;MQPLSVLAYAAANAWEVLARVESVDSTRIGIMGHSYGAKWAMFASCLYEKFACTAWSDPGIVFDETKDNYINYWEPWYLGYYPPPWKKIWSNNDNNSSTSVYARLCKEGHDLHELHSLLAPRPFLVSGGYSDNVDRWIPLNHSVAVNRFLGYHHRVAMTNRPKHDPTPESNETIYKFFEWFLKRKTPKED
;
A
#
# COMPACT_ATOMS: atom_id res chain seq x y z
N MET A 1 -0.87 6.79 18.43
CA MET A 1 -0.96 5.73 17.39
C MET A 1 -1.61 6.35 16.17
N GLN A 2 -1.08 6.11 14.97
CA GLN A 2 -1.64 6.67 13.74
C GLN A 2 -2.82 5.83 13.25
N PRO A 3 -3.88 6.44 12.66
CA PRO A 3 -5.06 5.72 12.19
C PRO A 3 -4.75 4.58 11.21
N LEU A 4 -3.82 4.78 10.25
CA LEU A 4 -3.40 3.71 9.33
C LEU A 4 -2.79 2.49 10.05
N SER A 5 -2.11 2.68 11.18
CA SER A 5 -1.60 1.57 11.98
C SER A 5 -2.73 0.80 12.67
N VAL A 6 -3.80 1.49 13.12
CA VAL A 6 -4.99 0.84 13.69
C VAL A 6 -5.73 0.03 12.63
N LEU A 7 -5.85 0.58 11.42
CA LEU A 7 -6.47 -0.12 10.30
C LEU A 7 -5.64 -1.34 9.86
N ALA A 8 -4.31 -1.24 9.89
CA ALA A 8 -3.44 -2.38 9.63
C ALA A 8 -3.65 -3.49 10.68
N TYR A 9 -3.79 -3.14 11.95
CA TYR A 9 -4.11 -4.09 13.01
C TYR A 9 -5.49 -4.75 12.81
N ALA A 10 -6.51 -3.98 12.40
CA ALA A 10 -7.81 -4.54 12.07
C ALA A 10 -7.75 -5.55 10.92
N ALA A 11 -6.97 -5.27 9.88
CA ALA A 11 -6.76 -6.20 8.78
C ALA A 11 -5.99 -7.46 9.21
N ALA A 12 -5.01 -7.35 10.11
CA ALA A 12 -4.32 -8.49 10.70
C ALA A 12 -5.28 -9.38 11.49
N ASN A 13 -6.19 -8.80 12.29
CA ASN A 13 -7.23 -9.56 12.97
C ASN A 13 -8.19 -10.26 12.00
N ALA A 14 -8.56 -9.63 10.89
CA ALA A 14 -9.37 -10.27 9.86
C ALA A 14 -8.63 -11.47 9.23
N TRP A 15 -7.33 -11.36 8.99
CA TRP A 15 -6.50 -12.48 8.54
C TRP A 15 -6.53 -13.63 9.56
N GLU A 16 -6.36 -13.35 10.87
CA GLU A 16 -6.38 -14.36 11.93
C GLU A 16 -7.74 -15.09 12.02
N VAL A 17 -8.83 -14.38 11.77
CA VAL A 17 -10.18 -14.99 11.71
C VAL A 17 -10.30 -15.90 10.49
N LEU A 18 -9.90 -15.43 9.31
CA LEU A 18 -9.95 -16.21 8.07
C LEU A 18 -9.08 -17.48 8.16
N ALA A 19 -7.89 -17.36 8.76
CA ALA A 19 -6.96 -18.48 8.91
C ALA A 19 -7.48 -19.62 9.80
N ARG A 20 -8.55 -19.38 10.57
CA ARG A 20 -9.22 -20.41 11.41
C ARG A 20 -10.38 -21.10 10.71
N VAL A 21 -10.76 -20.63 9.52
CA VAL A 21 -11.83 -21.26 8.74
C VAL A 21 -11.26 -22.47 8.03
N GLU A 22 -11.80 -23.65 8.26
CA GLU A 22 -11.30 -24.93 7.77
C GLU A 22 -11.13 -24.99 6.24
N SER A 23 -12.01 -24.32 5.49
CA SER A 23 -11.96 -24.26 4.03
C SER A 23 -10.97 -23.23 3.46
N VAL A 24 -10.28 -22.46 4.32
CA VAL A 24 -9.34 -21.42 3.93
C VAL A 24 -7.90 -21.90 4.09
N ASP A 25 -7.13 -21.86 3.02
CA ASP A 25 -5.68 -22.03 3.09
C ASP A 25 -5.02 -20.71 3.56
N SER A 26 -4.59 -20.69 4.81
CA SER A 26 -4.00 -19.51 5.44
C SER A 26 -2.72 -19.02 4.75
N THR A 27 -2.03 -19.88 4.00
CA THR A 27 -0.83 -19.50 3.24
C THR A 27 -1.15 -18.74 1.96
N ARG A 28 -2.43 -18.63 1.60
CA ARG A 28 -2.93 -18.06 0.34
C ARG A 28 -3.97 -16.96 0.56
N ILE A 29 -3.87 -16.22 1.64
CA ILE A 29 -4.71 -15.05 1.90
C ILE A 29 -4.00 -13.80 1.37
N GLY A 30 -4.61 -13.15 0.38
CA GLY A 30 -4.20 -11.85 -0.15
C GLY A 30 -5.04 -10.71 0.42
N ILE A 31 -4.61 -9.48 0.17
CA ILE A 31 -5.37 -8.27 0.53
C ILE A 31 -5.41 -7.30 -0.64
N MET A 32 -6.54 -6.64 -0.84
CA MET A 32 -6.67 -5.56 -1.81
C MET A 32 -7.51 -4.42 -1.26
N GLY A 33 -7.35 -3.27 -1.87
CA GLY A 33 -8.18 -2.11 -1.61
C GLY A 33 -8.14 -1.12 -2.75
N HIS A 34 -9.10 -0.19 -2.77
CA HIS A 34 -9.17 0.92 -3.70
C HIS A 34 -9.18 2.23 -2.93
N SER A 35 -8.48 3.26 -3.45
CA SER A 35 -8.47 4.62 -2.88
C SER A 35 -8.03 4.60 -1.40
N TYR A 36 -8.88 5.06 -0.48
CA TYR A 36 -8.65 4.96 0.95
C TYR A 36 -8.42 3.51 1.41
N GLY A 37 -9.22 2.57 0.91
CA GLY A 37 -9.04 1.15 1.17
C GLY A 37 -7.69 0.61 0.65
N ALA A 38 -7.14 1.21 -0.41
CA ALA A 38 -5.81 0.86 -0.90
C ALA A 38 -4.68 1.40 -0.02
N LYS A 39 -4.82 2.62 0.56
CA LYS A 39 -3.91 3.11 1.61
C LYS A 39 -3.92 2.14 2.80
N TRP A 40 -5.10 1.71 3.22
CA TRP A 40 -5.25 0.73 4.28
C TRP A 40 -4.59 -0.61 3.93
N ALA A 41 -4.90 -1.19 2.76
CA ALA A 41 -4.34 -2.46 2.31
C ALA A 41 -2.81 -2.41 2.19
N MET A 42 -2.27 -1.27 1.74
CA MET A 42 -0.83 -1.02 1.65
C MET A 42 -0.18 -1.10 3.03
N PHE A 43 -0.65 -0.30 3.99
CA PHE A 43 -0.10 -0.32 5.34
C PHE A 43 -0.29 -1.69 6.01
N ALA A 44 -1.45 -2.32 5.85
CA ALA A 44 -1.72 -3.64 6.40
C ALA A 44 -0.76 -4.69 5.86
N SER A 45 -0.58 -4.77 4.54
CA SER A 45 0.28 -5.77 3.92
C SER A 45 1.77 -5.55 4.19
N CYS A 46 2.21 -4.30 4.31
CA CYS A 46 3.59 -3.98 4.63
C CYS A 46 3.93 -4.25 6.10
N LEU A 47 3.01 -3.98 7.02
CA LEU A 47 3.24 -4.10 8.47
C LEU A 47 2.87 -5.49 9.04
N TYR A 48 2.13 -6.31 8.29
CA TYR A 48 1.74 -7.66 8.69
C TYR A 48 2.15 -8.68 7.64
N GLU A 49 3.13 -9.49 7.97
CA GLU A 49 3.84 -10.36 7.03
C GLU A 49 3.05 -11.56 6.49
N LYS A 50 1.89 -11.89 7.09
CA LYS A 50 1.14 -13.10 6.73
C LYS A 50 0.28 -12.98 5.46
N PHE A 51 0.05 -11.77 4.94
CA PHE A 51 -0.61 -11.64 3.63
C PHE A 51 0.32 -12.14 2.53
N ALA A 52 -0.13 -13.14 1.75
CA ALA A 52 0.68 -13.78 0.73
C ALA A 52 1.01 -12.87 -0.46
N CYS A 53 0.08 -11.99 -0.82
CA CYS A 53 0.26 -10.96 -1.85
C CYS A 53 -0.75 -9.83 -1.66
N THR A 54 -0.55 -8.71 -2.35
CA THR A 54 -1.44 -7.56 -2.23
C THR A 54 -1.61 -6.79 -3.54
N ALA A 55 -2.77 -6.15 -3.71
CA ALA A 55 -3.02 -5.21 -4.79
C ALA A 55 -3.55 -3.89 -4.23
N TRP A 56 -2.93 -2.77 -4.65
CA TRP A 56 -3.28 -1.43 -4.22
C TRP A 56 -3.82 -0.64 -5.41
N SER A 57 -5.10 -0.34 -5.39
CA SER A 57 -5.74 0.40 -6.47
C SER A 57 -5.79 1.89 -6.14
N ASP A 58 -4.86 2.63 -6.73
CA ASP A 58 -4.73 4.09 -6.70
C ASP A 58 -4.67 4.73 -5.31
N PRO A 59 -3.79 4.25 -4.39
CA PRO A 59 -3.67 4.80 -3.04
C PRO A 59 -2.91 6.14 -2.96
N GLY A 60 -2.10 6.48 -3.95
CA GLY A 60 -0.98 7.43 -3.81
C GLY A 60 0.19 6.75 -3.10
N ILE A 61 1.10 6.16 -3.85
CA ILE A 61 2.23 5.36 -3.33
C ILE A 61 3.46 6.16 -2.90
N VAL A 62 3.35 7.48 -2.86
CA VAL A 62 4.41 8.40 -2.43
C VAL A 62 3.81 9.57 -1.66
N PHE A 63 4.64 10.35 -0.96
CA PHE A 63 4.21 11.58 -0.28
C PHE A 63 4.21 12.82 -1.19
N ASP A 64 4.72 12.72 -2.41
CA ASP A 64 4.77 13.84 -3.35
C ASP A 64 3.38 14.27 -3.83
N GLU A 65 2.93 15.41 -3.33
CA GLU A 65 1.65 16.06 -3.66
C GLU A 65 1.75 17.05 -4.82
N THR A 66 2.94 17.22 -5.43
CA THR A 66 3.16 18.24 -6.47
C THR A 66 2.36 17.95 -7.75
N LYS A 67 1.99 16.71 -7.98
CA LYS A 67 1.25 16.26 -9.18
C LYS A 67 -0.22 15.93 -8.89
N ASP A 68 -0.59 15.77 -7.63
CA ASP A 68 -1.95 15.42 -7.23
C ASP A 68 -2.15 15.62 -5.73
N ASN A 69 -3.24 16.29 -5.35
CA ASN A 69 -3.61 16.55 -3.97
C ASN A 69 -4.41 15.43 -3.29
N TYR A 70 -4.78 14.36 -4.00
CA TYR A 70 -5.43 13.19 -3.40
C TYR A 70 -4.47 12.27 -2.63
N ILE A 71 -3.18 12.55 -2.67
CA ILE A 71 -2.15 11.83 -1.89
C ILE A 71 -2.29 12.06 -0.39
N ASN A 72 -2.71 13.21 0.06
CA ASN A 72 -3.26 13.67 1.34
C ASN A 72 -2.90 12.89 2.64
N TYR A 73 -1.70 12.30 2.75
CA TYR A 73 -1.29 11.56 3.97
C TYR A 73 -1.14 12.44 5.21
N TRP A 74 -1.10 13.77 5.02
CA TRP A 74 -1.11 14.76 6.10
C TRP A 74 -2.44 14.85 6.85
N GLU A 75 -3.53 14.29 6.32
CA GLU A 75 -4.83 14.31 6.97
C GLU A 75 -4.83 13.51 8.28
N PRO A 76 -5.63 13.93 9.29
CA PRO A 76 -5.62 13.33 10.63
C PRO A 76 -5.98 11.83 10.67
N TRP A 77 -6.78 11.35 9.70
CA TRP A 77 -7.16 9.94 9.58
C TRP A 77 -6.15 9.06 8.86
N TYR A 78 -5.02 9.64 8.45
CA TYR A 78 -3.89 8.89 7.88
C TYR A 78 -2.67 8.96 8.79
N LEU A 79 -1.70 9.80 8.46
CA LEU A 79 -0.45 10.00 9.21
C LEU A 79 -0.34 11.37 9.88
N GLY A 80 -1.34 12.23 9.66
CA GLY A 80 -1.41 13.57 10.24
C GLY A 80 -2.04 13.65 11.63
N TYR A 81 -2.39 12.51 12.26
CA TYR A 81 -3.01 12.50 13.58
C TYR A 81 -2.11 13.15 14.64
N TYR A 82 -2.70 14.01 15.45
CA TYR A 82 -2.11 14.62 16.65
C TYR A 82 -3.15 14.68 17.77
N PRO A 83 -2.72 14.59 19.03
CA PRO A 83 -3.64 14.61 20.17
C PRO A 83 -4.32 15.97 20.37
N PRO A 84 -5.43 16.02 21.14
CA PRO A 84 -6.08 17.27 21.52
C PRO A 84 -5.13 18.31 22.11
N PRO A 85 -5.42 19.62 21.95
CA PRO A 85 -6.60 20.18 21.30
C PRO A 85 -6.51 20.08 19.77
N TRP A 86 -7.54 19.49 19.16
CA TRP A 86 -7.61 19.31 17.71
C TRP A 86 -7.59 20.67 17.01
N LYS A 87 -6.63 20.87 16.13
CA LYS A 87 -6.67 21.95 15.17
C LYS A 87 -7.01 21.35 13.82
N LYS A 88 -7.94 21.99 13.12
CA LYS A 88 -8.32 21.56 11.79
C LYS A 88 -7.17 21.88 10.83
N ILE A 89 -6.53 20.85 10.31
CA ILE A 89 -5.52 20.97 9.25
C ILE A 89 -6.27 20.87 7.93
N TRP A 90 -6.05 21.81 7.03
CA TRP A 90 -6.69 21.87 5.73
C TRP A 90 -5.70 21.62 4.58
N SER A 91 -4.41 21.69 4.86
CA SER A 91 -3.33 21.48 3.91
C SER A 91 -2.03 21.09 4.63
N ASN A 92 -1.06 20.54 3.89
CA ASN A 92 0.25 20.22 4.44
C ASN A 92 1.08 21.47 4.81
N ASN A 93 0.67 22.65 4.32
CA ASN A 93 1.30 23.93 4.64
C ASN A 93 0.86 24.54 5.99
N ASP A 94 -0.10 23.95 6.68
CA ASP A 94 -0.53 24.39 7.99
C ASP A 94 0.57 24.12 9.03
N ASN A 95 1.09 25.19 9.64
CA ASN A 95 2.19 25.17 10.62
C ASN A 95 1.96 24.24 11.84
N ASN A 96 0.73 23.75 12.05
CA ASN A 96 0.38 22.80 13.10
C ASN A 96 0.60 21.33 12.75
N SER A 97 0.90 21.02 11.48
CA SER A 97 1.24 19.65 11.06
C SER A 97 2.65 19.23 11.50
N SER A 98 3.47 20.16 11.98
CA SER A 98 4.88 19.93 12.33
C SER A 98 5.12 18.85 13.40
N THR A 99 4.09 18.47 14.16
CA THR A 99 4.17 17.43 15.20
C THR A 99 3.60 16.09 14.76
N SER A 100 2.98 15.99 13.58
CA SER A 100 2.45 14.73 13.05
C SER A 100 3.57 13.80 12.59
N VAL A 101 3.25 12.52 12.49
CA VAL A 101 4.18 11.52 11.92
C VAL A 101 4.48 11.86 10.46
N TYR A 102 3.47 12.27 9.68
CA TYR A 102 3.65 12.71 8.30
C TYR A 102 4.70 13.82 8.17
N ALA A 103 4.52 14.92 8.93
CA ALA A 103 5.44 16.05 8.87
C ALA A 103 6.88 15.66 9.28
N ARG A 104 7.01 14.78 10.28
CA ARG A 104 8.31 14.27 10.70
C ARG A 104 8.97 13.44 9.60
N LEU A 105 8.26 12.50 9.01
CA LEU A 105 8.78 11.66 7.93
C LEU A 105 9.25 12.51 6.74
N CYS A 106 8.44 13.46 6.29
CA CYS A 106 8.81 14.37 5.21
C CYS A 106 10.07 15.21 5.56
N LYS A 107 10.16 15.73 6.80
CA LYS A 107 11.32 16.51 7.26
C LYS A 107 12.59 15.67 7.31
N GLU A 108 12.49 14.40 7.67
CA GLU A 108 13.60 13.44 7.76
C GLU A 108 13.96 12.84 6.39
N GLY A 109 13.20 13.17 5.33
CA GLY A 109 13.45 12.69 3.96
C GLY A 109 12.95 11.27 3.70
N HIS A 110 12.05 10.77 4.53
CA HIS A 110 11.41 9.47 4.35
C HIS A 110 10.22 9.55 3.40
N ASP A 111 9.97 8.45 2.68
CA ASP A 111 8.79 8.29 1.83
C ASP A 111 8.31 6.82 1.83
N LEU A 112 7.13 6.57 1.28
CA LEU A 112 6.43 5.29 1.30
C LEU A 112 7.21 4.14 0.61
N HIS A 113 8.17 4.42 -0.26
CA HIS A 113 9.01 3.38 -0.86
C HIS A 113 9.76 2.54 0.19
N GLU A 114 10.10 3.12 1.35
CA GLU A 114 10.68 2.39 2.47
C GLU A 114 9.67 1.41 3.09
N LEU A 115 8.41 1.86 3.26
CA LEU A 115 7.32 0.99 3.71
C LEU A 115 7.07 -0.17 2.73
N HIS A 116 7.06 0.11 1.41
CA HIS A 116 6.86 -0.91 0.39
C HIS A 116 7.92 -2.01 0.46
N SER A 117 9.15 -1.66 0.83
CA SER A 117 10.27 -2.60 0.93
C SER A 117 10.06 -3.67 2.01
N LEU A 118 9.25 -3.39 3.04
CA LEU A 118 8.87 -4.37 4.06
C LEU A 118 8.01 -5.52 3.50
N LEU A 119 7.49 -5.36 2.30
CA LEU A 119 6.70 -6.39 1.65
C LEU A 119 7.56 -7.51 1.05
N ALA A 120 8.81 -7.21 0.69
CA ALA A 120 9.69 -8.18 0.05
C ALA A 120 9.90 -9.45 0.94
N PRO A 121 9.86 -10.66 0.36
CA PRO A 121 9.75 -10.97 -1.07
C PRO A 121 8.30 -11.20 -1.55
N ARG A 122 7.29 -10.81 -0.79
CA ARG A 122 5.88 -11.01 -1.13
C ARG A 122 5.49 -10.11 -2.31
N PRO A 123 4.77 -10.64 -3.32
CA PRO A 123 4.44 -9.89 -4.51
C PRO A 123 3.35 -8.85 -4.27
N PHE A 124 3.44 -7.73 -4.99
CA PHE A 124 2.41 -6.72 -5.01
C PHE A 124 2.19 -6.08 -6.38
N LEU A 125 0.96 -5.62 -6.59
CA LEU A 125 0.52 -4.91 -7.77
C LEU A 125 -0.01 -3.53 -7.38
N VAL A 126 0.52 -2.48 -8.00
CA VAL A 126 -0.10 -1.15 -8.01
C VAL A 126 -1.00 -1.03 -9.24
N SER A 127 -2.31 -0.97 -9.04
CA SER A 127 -3.26 -0.66 -10.10
C SER A 127 -3.49 0.86 -10.10
N GLY A 128 -2.55 1.60 -10.69
CA GLY A 128 -2.52 3.05 -10.68
C GLY A 128 -3.66 3.68 -11.48
N GLY A 129 -3.96 4.89 -11.12
CA GLY A 129 -4.97 5.75 -11.73
C GLY A 129 -4.54 7.20 -11.67
N TYR A 130 -5.43 8.07 -11.23
CA TYR A 130 -5.15 9.50 -11.15
C TYR A 130 -4.07 9.84 -10.12
N SER A 131 -4.12 9.23 -8.92
CA SER A 131 -3.14 9.48 -7.86
C SER A 131 -1.80 8.80 -8.14
N ASP A 132 -1.83 7.65 -8.79
CA ASP A 132 -0.65 6.86 -9.16
C ASP A 132 -0.55 6.76 -10.68
N ASN A 133 -0.20 7.88 -11.32
CA ASN A 133 0.06 7.94 -12.75
C ASN A 133 1.34 7.14 -13.13
N VAL A 134 1.65 7.07 -14.43
CA VAL A 134 2.76 6.24 -14.94
C VAL A 134 4.11 6.58 -14.32
N ASP A 135 4.37 7.84 -13.94
CA ASP A 135 5.64 8.26 -13.35
C ASP A 135 5.87 7.65 -11.95
N ARG A 136 4.82 7.18 -11.30
CA ARG A 136 4.90 6.51 -9.99
C ARG A 136 5.58 5.14 -10.07
N TRP A 137 5.88 4.64 -11.26
CA TRP A 137 6.78 3.50 -11.43
C TRP A 137 8.20 3.76 -10.92
N ILE A 138 8.67 5.00 -10.98
CA ILE A 138 10.03 5.37 -10.56
C ILE A 138 10.30 5.00 -9.08
N PRO A 139 9.50 5.39 -8.09
CA PRO A 139 9.68 5.01 -6.70
C PRO A 139 9.58 3.49 -6.46
N LEU A 140 8.84 2.74 -7.28
CA LEU A 140 8.77 1.29 -7.17
C LEU A 140 10.08 0.57 -7.52
N ASN A 141 11.00 1.22 -8.24
CA ASN A 141 12.32 0.66 -8.53
C ASN A 141 13.11 0.35 -7.26
N HIS A 142 12.87 1.06 -6.16
CA HIS A 142 13.46 0.72 -4.86
C HIS A 142 13.02 -0.68 -4.41
N SER A 143 11.72 -0.97 -4.42
CA SER A 143 11.21 -2.31 -4.07
C SER A 143 11.66 -3.39 -5.04
N VAL A 144 11.80 -3.06 -6.32
CA VAL A 144 12.40 -3.98 -7.32
C VAL A 144 13.84 -4.31 -6.96
N ALA A 145 14.63 -3.31 -6.58
CA ALA A 145 16.04 -3.50 -6.19
C ALA A 145 16.15 -4.35 -4.91
N VAL A 146 15.31 -4.10 -3.90
CA VAL A 146 15.30 -4.89 -2.67
C VAL A 146 14.96 -6.36 -2.97
N ASN A 147 13.94 -6.63 -3.79
CA ASN A 147 13.59 -8.00 -4.16
C ASN A 147 14.75 -8.68 -4.92
N ARG A 148 15.39 -8.01 -5.87
CA ARG A 148 16.56 -8.55 -6.60
C ARG A 148 17.73 -8.85 -5.67
N PHE A 149 18.00 -7.98 -4.71
CA PHE A 149 19.03 -8.20 -3.69
C PHE A 149 18.77 -9.46 -2.86
N LEU A 150 17.49 -9.76 -2.59
CA LEU A 150 17.05 -10.98 -1.89
C LEU A 150 16.97 -12.22 -2.81
N GLY A 151 17.32 -12.12 -4.10
CA GLY A 151 17.26 -13.21 -5.06
C GLY A 151 15.89 -13.45 -5.69
N TYR A 152 14.93 -12.51 -5.56
CA TYR A 152 13.58 -12.65 -6.10
C TYR A 152 13.34 -11.73 -7.28
N HIS A 153 12.66 -12.25 -8.31
CA HIS A 153 12.25 -11.53 -9.50
C HIS A 153 10.73 -11.47 -9.62
N HIS A 154 10.21 -10.53 -10.42
CA HIS A 154 8.79 -10.42 -10.77
C HIS A 154 7.86 -10.30 -9.54
N ARG A 155 8.29 -9.58 -8.50
CA ARG A 155 7.51 -9.37 -7.27
C ARG A 155 6.79 -8.03 -7.24
N VAL A 156 7.15 -7.10 -8.09
CA VAL A 156 6.59 -5.74 -8.16
C VAL A 156 6.03 -5.50 -9.55
N ALA A 157 4.78 -5.10 -9.63
CA ALA A 157 4.12 -4.76 -10.88
C ALA A 157 3.29 -3.48 -10.72
N MET A 158 3.12 -2.76 -11.81
CA MET A 158 2.23 -1.61 -11.89
C MET A 158 1.49 -1.60 -13.22
N THR A 159 0.21 -1.25 -13.17
CA THR A 159 -0.61 -0.90 -14.32
C THR A 159 -1.23 0.47 -14.11
N ASN A 160 -1.66 1.12 -15.17
CA ASN A 160 -2.25 2.45 -15.10
C ASN A 160 -3.55 2.53 -15.86
N ARG A 161 -4.46 3.35 -15.36
CA ARG A 161 -5.70 3.78 -16.00
C ARG A 161 -5.82 5.31 -15.91
N PRO A 162 -6.60 5.95 -16.79
CA PRO A 162 -6.65 7.42 -16.86
C PRO A 162 -7.32 8.07 -15.64
N LYS A 163 -8.24 7.38 -14.95
CA LYS A 163 -9.06 7.94 -13.88
C LYS A 163 -8.84 7.19 -12.56
N HIS A 164 -9.32 7.79 -11.48
CA HIS A 164 -9.29 7.20 -10.15
C HIS A 164 -10.11 5.91 -10.06
N ASP A 165 -11.33 5.93 -10.61
CA ASP A 165 -12.25 4.80 -10.50
C ASP A 165 -11.72 3.54 -11.20
N PRO A 166 -11.88 2.35 -10.62
CA PRO A 166 -11.55 1.08 -11.25
C PRO A 166 -12.36 0.87 -12.53
N THR A 167 -11.73 0.24 -13.51
CA THR A 167 -12.41 -0.22 -14.74
C THR A 167 -12.51 -1.74 -14.74
N PRO A 168 -13.38 -2.35 -15.57
CA PRO A 168 -13.42 -3.79 -15.73
C PRO A 168 -12.05 -4.39 -16.06
N GLU A 169 -11.26 -3.74 -16.91
CA GLU A 169 -9.94 -4.20 -17.34
C GLU A 169 -8.92 -4.14 -16.18
N SER A 170 -8.97 -3.06 -15.37
CA SER A 170 -8.10 -2.94 -14.20
C SER A 170 -8.43 -3.98 -13.14
N ASN A 171 -9.71 -4.28 -12.93
CA ASN A 171 -10.16 -5.32 -12.02
C ASN A 171 -9.76 -6.72 -12.51
N GLU A 172 -9.91 -7.00 -13.81
CA GLU A 172 -9.48 -8.26 -14.42
C GLU A 172 -7.97 -8.48 -14.22
N THR A 173 -7.18 -7.43 -14.35
CA THR A 173 -5.73 -7.50 -14.10
C THR A 173 -5.42 -7.86 -12.64
N ILE A 174 -6.15 -7.26 -11.68
CA ILE A 174 -6.02 -7.58 -10.26
C ILE A 174 -6.42 -9.05 -10.00
N TYR A 175 -7.51 -9.53 -10.62
CA TYR A 175 -7.93 -10.92 -10.45
C TYR A 175 -6.89 -11.90 -11.00
N LYS A 176 -6.32 -11.64 -12.19
CA LYS A 176 -5.23 -12.45 -12.77
C LYS A 176 -3.99 -12.46 -11.90
N PHE A 177 -3.64 -11.31 -11.28
CA PHE A 177 -2.54 -11.22 -10.32
C PHE A 177 -2.78 -12.15 -9.12
N PHE A 178 -3.96 -12.10 -8.50
CA PHE A 178 -4.31 -12.99 -7.39
C PHE A 178 -4.37 -14.45 -7.82
N GLU A 179 -4.92 -14.76 -8.99
CA GLU A 179 -4.92 -16.13 -9.52
C GLU A 179 -3.50 -16.68 -9.69
N TRP A 180 -2.59 -15.85 -10.17
CA TRP A 180 -1.20 -16.26 -10.36
C TRP A 180 -0.53 -16.60 -9.03
N PHE A 181 -0.64 -15.76 -8.05
CA PHE A 181 0.10 -15.88 -6.79
C PHE A 181 -0.61 -16.74 -5.73
N LEU A 182 -1.93 -16.84 -5.78
CA LEU A 182 -2.71 -17.59 -4.78
C LEU A 182 -3.16 -18.98 -5.27
N LYS A 183 -3.38 -19.20 -6.57
CA LYS A 183 -3.79 -20.50 -7.09
C LYS A 183 -2.60 -21.39 -7.49
N ARG A 184 -1.55 -20.83 -8.01
CA ARG A 184 -0.36 -21.61 -8.41
C ARG A 184 0.48 -21.93 -7.17
N LYS A 185 0.87 -23.21 -7.02
CA LYS A 185 2.06 -23.51 -6.20
C LYS A 185 3.19 -22.80 -6.90
N THR A 186 3.77 -21.79 -6.23
CA THR A 186 4.92 -21.07 -6.78
C THR A 186 5.98 -22.10 -7.14
N PRO A 187 6.41 -22.23 -8.41
CA PRO A 187 7.59 -23.01 -8.71
C PRO A 187 8.70 -22.44 -7.84
N LYS A 188 9.50 -23.27 -7.19
CA LYS A 188 10.80 -22.84 -6.69
C LYS A 188 11.51 -22.28 -7.92
N GLU A 189 11.86 -21.00 -7.87
CA GLU A 189 12.73 -20.39 -8.87
C GLU A 189 14.09 -21.08 -8.67
N ASP A 190 14.46 -21.96 -9.61
CA ASP A 190 15.79 -22.55 -9.71
C ASP A 190 16.79 -21.49 -10.16
#